data_7ff7e01d77dd1cb116e87ca853ef5f5e
#
_entry.id   7ff7e01d77dd1cb116e87ca853ef5f5e
#
_cell.length_a   1.000
_cell.length_b   1.000
_cell.length_c   1.000
_cell.angle_alpha   90.00
_cell.angle_beta   90.00
_cell.angle_gamma   90.00
#
_symmetry.space_group_name_H-M   'P 1'
#
loop_
_entity.id
_entity.type
_entity.pdbx_description
1 polymer ?
#
loop_
_entity_poly.entity_id
_entity_poly.type
_entity_poly.pdbx_seq_one_letter_code
_entity_poly.pdbx_strand_id
1 'polypeptide(L)'
;MHKIVISALAGVSIAAIAAPVYANCDKGEIHIKFSHVTNTDKHPKGIAATLLAKRVNAEMNGKACMTVYPNSSLYDDNKVLEAMLQGDVHLAAPSLSKFETFTKKFRIFDLPFMFTNINAVDRFQNSVAGQAMKDSMRRRGLQGLAFWHNGMKQLSANRPLLKPEDANGLKFRVQASEVLVAQFKQLGSNPQKMAFKEVYGALQTKVVDGQENTWSNIYGKKFFEVQEGVTETNHGIIDYLVVTSVEWWDGLPAGVRNQLSTIVKEVTEARNKAAYAVNQENKKKIMEAGGKIRTLTPAQRDAWVGAMKPVWRKFEDDIGADMIKAAQAANAGS
;
A
#
# COMPACT_ATOMS: atom_id res chain seq x y z
N MET A 1 -42.12 -21.72 53.72
CA MET A 1 -40.71 -21.69 53.24
C MET A 1 -40.71 -22.02 51.75
N HIS A 2 -40.69 -21.02 50.88
CA HIS A 2 -40.65 -21.20 49.42
C HIS A 2 -39.22 -20.95 48.94
N LYS A 3 -38.60 -21.97 48.37
CA LYS A 3 -37.28 -21.87 47.74
C LYS A 3 -37.48 -21.40 46.30
N ILE A 4 -36.97 -20.21 46.01
CA ILE A 4 -36.85 -19.67 44.65
C ILE A 4 -35.56 -20.22 44.04
N VAL A 5 -35.66 -20.99 42.96
CA VAL A 5 -34.54 -21.42 42.13
C VAL A 5 -34.36 -20.41 41.01
N ILE A 6 -33.25 -19.68 41.06
CA ILE A 6 -32.86 -18.76 39.97
C ILE A 6 -31.99 -19.54 38.99
N SER A 7 -32.52 -19.84 37.82
CA SER A 7 -31.75 -20.42 36.71
C SER A 7 -31.04 -19.30 35.96
N ALA A 8 -29.70 -19.29 36.04
CA ALA A 8 -28.85 -18.39 35.23
C ALA A 8 -28.70 -19.00 33.83
N LEU A 9 -29.30 -18.37 32.83
CA LEU A 9 -29.00 -18.64 31.42
C LEU A 9 -27.69 -17.98 31.06
N ALA A 10 -26.64 -18.77 30.90
CA ALA A 10 -25.38 -18.30 30.30
C ALA A 10 -25.54 -18.17 28.78
N GLY A 11 -25.66 -16.94 28.30
CA GLY A 11 -25.64 -16.64 26.87
C GLY A 11 -24.25 -16.89 26.29
N VAL A 12 -24.08 -17.93 25.49
CA VAL A 12 -22.87 -18.16 24.70
C VAL A 12 -22.93 -17.25 23.49
N SER A 13 -22.17 -16.15 23.53
CA SER A 13 -21.93 -15.30 22.36
C SER A 13 -21.01 -16.04 21.40
N ILE A 14 -21.56 -16.62 20.35
CA ILE A 14 -20.79 -17.17 19.23
C ILE A 14 -20.24 -15.96 18.45
N ALA A 15 -18.96 -15.63 18.66
CA ALA A 15 -18.22 -14.73 17.80
C ALA A 15 -18.13 -15.39 16.41
N ALA A 16 -18.87 -14.86 15.44
CA ALA A 16 -18.74 -15.27 14.05
C ALA A 16 -17.34 -14.88 13.58
N ILE A 17 -16.43 -15.84 13.59
CA ILE A 17 -15.15 -15.74 12.90
C ILE A 17 -15.50 -15.68 11.42
N ALA A 18 -15.34 -14.52 10.78
CA ALA A 18 -15.45 -14.37 9.34
C ALA A 18 -14.41 -15.33 8.71
N ALA A 19 -14.90 -16.48 8.24
CA ALA A 19 -14.07 -17.41 7.49
C ALA A 19 -13.54 -16.69 6.25
N PRO A 20 -12.28 -16.88 5.90
CA PRO A 20 -11.76 -16.39 4.63
C PRO A 20 -12.65 -16.92 3.51
N VAL A 21 -13.00 -16.05 2.54
CA VAL A 21 -13.72 -16.47 1.34
C VAL A 21 -12.72 -17.29 0.50
N TYR A 22 -12.58 -18.57 0.87
CA TYR A 22 -11.91 -19.53 0.01
C TYR A 22 -12.90 -19.87 -1.10
N ALA A 23 -12.65 -19.40 -2.31
CA ALA A 23 -13.24 -20.03 -3.46
C ALA A 23 -12.66 -21.45 -3.50
N ASN A 24 -13.51 -22.47 -3.40
CA ASN A 24 -13.13 -23.82 -3.75
C ASN A 24 -13.01 -23.84 -5.27
N CYS A 25 -11.78 -23.78 -5.79
CA CYS A 25 -11.55 -23.92 -7.21
C CYS A 25 -11.88 -25.35 -7.63
N ASP A 26 -12.62 -25.51 -8.73
CA ASP A 26 -13.00 -26.81 -9.26
C ASP A 26 -11.78 -27.49 -9.92
N LYS A 27 -11.87 -28.82 -10.02
CA LYS A 27 -10.80 -29.60 -10.66
C LYS A 27 -10.69 -29.21 -12.14
N GLY A 28 -9.49 -28.77 -12.52
CA GLY A 28 -9.18 -28.35 -13.89
C GLY A 28 -9.14 -26.84 -14.10
N GLU A 29 -9.60 -26.05 -13.12
CA GLU A 29 -9.42 -24.60 -13.16
C GLU A 29 -7.97 -24.20 -12.87
N ILE A 30 -7.54 -23.11 -13.52
CA ILE A 30 -6.26 -22.44 -13.17
C ILE A 30 -6.47 -21.71 -11.84
N HIS A 31 -5.85 -22.21 -10.77
CA HIS A 31 -5.96 -21.59 -9.46
C HIS A 31 -5.03 -20.38 -9.34
N ILE A 32 -5.60 -19.18 -9.25
CA ILE A 32 -4.90 -17.90 -9.11
C ILE A 32 -4.82 -17.53 -7.63
N LYS A 33 -3.63 -17.50 -7.06
CA LYS A 33 -3.38 -17.04 -5.69
C LYS A 33 -3.01 -15.57 -5.70
N PHE A 34 -3.81 -14.72 -5.03
CA PHE A 34 -3.53 -13.30 -4.85
C PHE A 34 -3.14 -13.00 -3.39
N SER A 35 -1.92 -12.51 -3.15
CA SER A 35 -1.45 -12.17 -1.79
C SER A 35 -1.37 -10.66 -1.57
N HIS A 36 -1.85 -10.18 -0.42
CA HIS A 36 -1.67 -8.79 0.02
C HIS A 36 -1.65 -8.62 1.54
N VAL A 37 -1.20 -7.45 2.03
CA VAL A 37 -0.89 -7.21 3.45
C VAL A 37 -1.96 -6.41 4.21
N THR A 38 -3.07 -6.04 3.58
CA THR A 38 -4.11 -5.18 4.15
C THR A 38 -5.39 -5.96 4.46
N ASN A 39 -6.36 -5.34 5.15
CA ASN A 39 -7.71 -5.91 5.30
C ASN A 39 -8.48 -5.86 3.98
N THR A 40 -9.58 -6.60 3.89
CA THR A 40 -10.37 -6.81 2.67
C THR A 40 -11.45 -5.76 2.43
N ASP A 41 -11.92 -5.07 3.47
CA ASP A 41 -13.16 -4.28 3.47
C ASP A 41 -12.96 -2.78 3.75
N LYS A 42 -11.82 -2.39 4.34
CA LYS A 42 -11.58 -1.00 4.80
C LYS A 42 -10.44 -0.31 4.06
N HIS A 43 -9.71 -1.06 3.25
CA HIS A 43 -8.51 -0.58 2.57
C HIS A 43 -8.69 -0.63 1.05
N PRO A 44 -8.31 0.41 0.27
CA PRO A 44 -8.50 0.45 -1.19
C PRO A 44 -7.99 -0.80 -1.91
N LYS A 45 -6.76 -1.24 -1.61
CA LYS A 45 -6.15 -2.45 -2.17
C LYS A 45 -6.94 -3.73 -1.83
N GLY A 46 -7.36 -3.88 -0.57
CA GLY A 46 -8.11 -5.06 -0.13
C GLY A 46 -9.46 -5.16 -0.81
N ILE A 47 -10.19 -4.03 -0.91
CA ILE A 47 -11.46 -3.94 -1.64
C ILE A 47 -11.27 -4.27 -3.12
N ALA A 48 -10.20 -3.77 -3.74
CA ALA A 48 -9.88 -4.06 -5.14
C ALA A 48 -9.56 -5.54 -5.37
N ALA A 49 -8.75 -6.15 -4.51
CA ALA A 49 -8.41 -7.59 -4.58
C ALA A 49 -9.64 -8.48 -4.41
N THR A 50 -10.53 -8.13 -3.47
CA THR A 50 -11.80 -8.85 -3.25
C THR A 50 -12.72 -8.75 -4.47
N LEU A 51 -12.84 -7.55 -5.06
CA LEU A 51 -13.63 -7.36 -6.27
C LEU A 51 -13.04 -8.11 -7.47
N LEU A 52 -11.70 -8.09 -7.61
CA LEU A 52 -11.00 -8.81 -8.67
C LEU A 52 -11.29 -10.32 -8.57
N ALA A 53 -11.13 -10.91 -7.39
CA ALA A 53 -11.43 -12.33 -7.17
C ALA A 53 -12.91 -12.67 -7.44
N LYS A 54 -13.84 -11.83 -6.96
CA LYS A 54 -15.27 -12.01 -7.23
C LYS A 54 -15.57 -12.06 -8.73
N ARG A 55 -14.98 -11.16 -9.50
CA ARG A 55 -15.17 -11.10 -10.96
C ARG A 55 -14.50 -12.26 -11.69
N VAL A 56 -13.27 -12.60 -11.31
CA VAL A 56 -12.59 -13.79 -11.88
C VAL A 56 -13.43 -15.04 -11.68
N ASN A 57 -13.89 -15.29 -10.44
CA ASN A 57 -14.68 -16.47 -10.11
C ASN A 57 -16.06 -16.51 -10.79
N ALA A 58 -16.64 -15.35 -11.10
CA ALA A 58 -17.93 -15.27 -11.79
C ALA A 58 -17.82 -15.31 -13.32
N GLU A 59 -16.75 -14.75 -13.89
CA GLU A 59 -16.67 -14.43 -15.32
C GLU A 59 -15.74 -15.37 -16.12
N MET A 60 -14.83 -16.11 -15.45
CA MET A 60 -13.89 -17.00 -16.14
C MET A 60 -14.49 -18.34 -16.58
N ASN A 61 -15.76 -18.61 -16.23
CA ASN A 61 -16.54 -19.76 -16.70
C ASN A 61 -15.79 -21.11 -16.53
N GLY A 62 -15.28 -21.39 -15.34
CA GLY A 62 -14.58 -22.63 -15.01
C GLY A 62 -13.17 -22.74 -15.61
N LYS A 63 -12.62 -21.71 -16.25
CA LYS A 63 -11.26 -21.70 -16.79
C LYS A 63 -10.21 -21.31 -15.75
N ALA A 64 -10.59 -20.43 -14.81
CA ALA A 64 -9.73 -20.00 -13.73
C ALA A 64 -10.58 -19.57 -12.52
N CYS A 65 -10.00 -19.74 -11.34
CA CYS A 65 -10.57 -19.38 -10.05
C CYS A 65 -9.51 -18.63 -9.26
N MET A 66 -9.90 -17.62 -8.46
CA MET A 66 -8.98 -16.81 -7.67
C MET A 66 -9.28 -16.87 -6.18
N THR A 67 -8.24 -17.12 -5.38
CA THR A 67 -8.26 -17.02 -3.91
C THR A 67 -7.42 -15.84 -3.46
N VAL A 68 -7.99 -14.99 -2.57
CA VAL A 68 -7.28 -13.85 -1.97
C VAL A 68 -6.77 -14.22 -0.59
N TYR A 69 -5.50 -13.93 -0.35
CA TYR A 69 -4.80 -14.11 0.92
C TYR A 69 -4.46 -12.75 1.54
N PRO A 70 -5.36 -12.19 2.39
CA PRO A 70 -5.19 -10.86 2.97
C PRO A 70 -4.28 -10.89 4.21
N ASN A 71 -3.97 -9.69 4.73
CA ASN A 71 -3.27 -9.48 6.01
C ASN A 71 -1.93 -10.23 6.15
N SER A 72 -1.21 -10.44 5.04
CA SER A 72 0.04 -11.21 5.00
C SER A 72 -0.15 -12.69 5.39
N SER A 73 -1.32 -13.27 5.18
CA SER A 73 -1.63 -14.65 5.55
C SER A 73 -0.87 -15.67 4.71
N LEU A 74 -0.47 -15.33 3.49
CA LEU A 74 0.39 -16.17 2.65
C LEU A 74 1.82 -15.61 2.61
N TYR A 75 2.00 -14.37 2.10
CA TYR A 75 3.29 -13.69 2.05
C TYR A 75 3.13 -12.21 2.42
N ASP A 76 4.15 -11.62 3.07
CA ASP A 76 4.27 -10.18 3.23
C ASP A 76 4.94 -9.53 2.00
N ASP A 77 4.86 -8.19 1.89
CA ASP A 77 5.37 -7.43 0.74
C ASP A 77 6.91 -7.50 0.57
N ASN A 78 7.66 -8.00 1.55
CA ASN A 78 9.11 -8.17 1.43
C ASN A 78 9.49 -9.51 0.75
N LYS A 79 8.60 -10.50 0.83
CA LYS A 79 8.85 -11.88 0.32
C LYS A 79 8.00 -12.25 -0.88
N VAL A 80 6.89 -11.54 -1.13
CA VAL A 80 5.89 -11.91 -2.13
C VAL A 80 6.45 -11.94 -3.55
N LEU A 81 7.41 -11.07 -3.89
CA LEU A 81 8.00 -11.02 -5.25
C LEU A 81 8.91 -12.22 -5.52
N GLU A 82 9.68 -12.66 -4.52
CA GLU A 82 10.48 -13.89 -4.61
C GLU A 82 9.59 -15.13 -4.71
N ALA A 83 8.56 -15.23 -3.86
CA ALA A 83 7.56 -16.31 -3.92
C ALA A 83 6.82 -16.37 -5.26
N MET A 84 6.59 -15.21 -5.89
CA MET A 84 6.00 -15.11 -7.22
C MET A 84 6.91 -15.68 -8.31
N LEU A 85 8.22 -15.42 -8.25
CA LEU A 85 9.20 -16.00 -9.16
C LEU A 85 9.37 -17.52 -8.99
N GLN A 86 9.03 -18.03 -7.79
CA GLN A 86 9.03 -19.47 -7.49
C GLN A 86 7.69 -20.16 -7.86
N GLY A 87 6.68 -19.39 -8.30
CA GLY A 87 5.36 -19.92 -8.67
C GLY A 87 4.38 -20.12 -7.49
N ASP A 88 4.76 -19.74 -6.28
CA ASP A 88 3.89 -19.91 -5.09
C ASP A 88 2.70 -18.93 -5.06
N VAL A 89 2.87 -17.77 -5.67
CA VAL A 89 1.88 -16.70 -5.78
C VAL A 89 1.80 -16.23 -7.23
N HIS A 90 0.60 -16.04 -7.75
CA HIS A 90 0.38 -15.68 -9.15
C HIS A 90 0.16 -14.18 -9.34
N LEU A 91 -0.53 -13.53 -8.39
CA LEU A 91 -0.79 -12.10 -8.38
C LEU A 91 -0.52 -11.51 -6.98
N ALA A 92 -0.01 -10.30 -6.95
CA ALA A 92 0.14 -9.51 -5.73
C ALA A 92 0.02 -8.02 -6.06
N ALA A 93 -0.17 -7.19 -5.03
CA ALA A 93 -0.12 -5.73 -5.18
C ALA A 93 0.73 -5.11 -4.05
N PRO A 94 2.07 -5.32 -4.05
CA PRO A 94 2.95 -4.65 -3.10
C PRO A 94 3.04 -3.16 -3.39
N SER A 95 3.46 -2.37 -2.38
CA SER A 95 3.72 -0.94 -2.57
C SER A 95 4.88 -0.71 -3.54
N LEU A 96 4.86 0.43 -4.24
CA LEU A 96 5.84 0.75 -5.28
C LEU A 96 7.28 0.75 -4.75
N SER A 97 7.49 1.07 -3.48
CA SER A 97 8.78 1.00 -2.77
C SER A 97 9.41 -0.39 -2.75
N LYS A 98 8.62 -1.47 -2.97
CA LYS A 98 9.10 -2.85 -2.88
C LYS A 98 9.82 -3.34 -4.14
N PHE A 99 9.75 -2.57 -5.21
CA PHE A 99 10.34 -2.95 -6.49
C PHE A 99 11.79 -2.49 -6.68
N GLU A 100 12.39 -1.83 -5.69
CA GLU A 100 13.72 -1.22 -5.77
C GLU A 100 14.83 -2.23 -6.16
N THR A 101 14.73 -3.48 -5.73
CA THR A 101 15.67 -4.55 -6.08
C THR A 101 15.52 -5.05 -7.52
N PHE A 102 14.36 -4.82 -8.15
CA PHE A 102 14.06 -5.21 -9.52
C PHE A 102 14.29 -4.06 -10.52
N THR A 103 14.00 -2.84 -10.12
CA THR A 103 14.23 -1.63 -10.92
C THR A 103 14.32 -0.39 -10.04
N LYS A 104 15.27 0.48 -10.33
CA LYS A 104 15.45 1.75 -9.60
C LYS A 104 14.44 2.83 -10.03
N LYS A 105 13.74 2.64 -11.16
CA LYS A 105 12.77 3.60 -11.68
C LYS A 105 11.63 3.89 -10.70
N PHE A 106 11.20 2.90 -9.91
CA PHE A 106 10.13 3.05 -8.93
C PHE A 106 10.52 3.95 -7.74
N ARG A 107 11.81 4.28 -7.55
CA ARG A 107 12.28 5.26 -6.56
C ARG A 107 11.63 6.64 -6.72
N ILE A 108 11.14 6.98 -7.93
CA ILE A 108 10.43 8.23 -8.21
C ILE A 108 9.24 8.45 -7.26
N PHE A 109 8.53 7.38 -6.89
CA PHE A 109 7.37 7.44 -6.01
C PHE A 109 7.73 7.61 -4.52
N ASP A 110 8.98 7.36 -4.15
CA ASP A 110 9.49 7.56 -2.79
C ASP A 110 10.18 8.91 -2.60
N LEU A 111 10.46 9.65 -3.69
CA LEU A 111 11.02 10.99 -3.57
C LEU A 111 10.05 11.91 -2.81
N PRO A 112 10.51 12.56 -1.71
CA PRO A 112 9.65 13.39 -0.90
C PRO A 112 9.13 14.60 -1.68
N PHE A 113 7.83 14.88 -1.57
CA PHE A 113 7.15 15.99 -2.24
C PHE A 113 7.31 16.00 -3.79
N MET A 114 7.53 14.82 -4.39
CA MET A 114 7.60 14.70 -5.86
C MET A 114 6.25 15.02 -6.49
N PHE A 115 5.16 14.52 -5.91
CA PHE A 115 3.81 14.74 -6.39
C PHE A 115 3.04 15.66 -5.43
N THR A 116 2.31 16.61 -5.98
CA THR A 116 1.51 17.59 -5.21
C THR A 116 0.26 16.98 -4.60
N ASN A 117 -0.33 15.99 -5.29
CA ASN A 117 -1.56 15.31 -4.89
C ASN A 117 -1.75 14.02 -5.66
N ILE A 118 -2.81 13.28 -5.33
CA ILE A 118 -3.10 11.98 -5.97
C ILE A 118 -3.45 12.11 -7.47
N ASN A 119 -4.01 13.23 -7.91
CA ASN A 119 -4.31 13.44 -9.34
C ASN A 119 -3.03 13.59 -10.15
N ALA A 120 -1.99 14.23 -9.59
CA ALA A 120 -0.68 14.29 -10.21
C ALA A 120 -0.05 12.90 -10.35
N VAL A 121 -0.22 12.05 -9.35
CA VAL A 121 0.22 10.64 -9.41
C VAL A 121 -0.53 9.89 -10.51
N ASP A 122 -1.84 10.03 -10.58
CA ASP A 122 -2.68 9.39 -11.62
C ASP A 122 -2.25 9.82 -13.02
N ARG A 123 -2.06 11.15 -13.25
CA ARG A 123 -1.54 11.64 -14.53
C ARG A 123 -0.18 11.06 -14.89
N PHE A 124 0.73 10.98 -13.93
CA PHE A 124 2.06 10.40 -14.16
C PHE A 124 1.96 8.90 -14.48
N GLN A 125 1.22 8.13 -13.71
CA GLN A 125 1.05 6.68 -13.91
C GLN A 125 0.38 6.36 -15.26
N ASN A 126 -0.53 7.23 -15.74
CA ASN A 126 -1.17 7.12 -17.05
C ASN A 126 -0.35 7.71 -18.21
N SER A 127 0.75 8.40 -17.96
CA SER A 127 1.66 8.90 -18.98
C SER A 127 2.43 7.78 -19.66
N VAL A 128 3.04 8.08 -20.82
CA VAL A 128 3.95 7.13 -21.51
C VAL A 128 5.06 6.63 -20.60
N ALA A 129 5.67 7.52 -19.79
CA ALA A 129 6.71 7.17 -18.84
C ALA A 129 6.19 6.21 -17.76
N GLY A 130 5.03 6.50 -17.15
CA GLY A 130 4.41 5.67 -16.14
C GLY A 130 4.00 4.29 -16.67
N GLN A 131 3.40 4.24 -17.86
CA GLN A 131 3.00 2.97 -18.47
C GLN A 131 4.21 2.09 -18.81
N ALA A 132 5.31 2.67 -19.31
CA ALA A 132 6.55 1.94 -19.58
C ALA A 132 7.20 1.33 -18.33
N MET A 133 6.90 1.85 -17.14
CA MET A 133 7.41 1.28 -15.88
C MET A 133 6.88 -0.13 -15.62
N LYS A 134 5.68 -0.46 -16.08
CA LYS A 134 5.08 -1.80 -15.90
C LYS A 134 5.93 -2.91 -16.54
N ASP A 135 6.61 -2.60 -17.63
CA ASP A 135 7.46 -3.56 -18.37
C ASP A 135 8.93 -3.49 -17.93
N SER A 136 9.31 -2.52 -17.10
CA SER A 136 10.72 -2.28 -16.73
C SER A 136 11.39 -3.44 -15.99
N MET A 137 10.59 -4.39 -15.47
CA MET A 137 11.07 -5.53 -14.70
C MET A 137 10.99 -6.87 -15.46
N ARG A 138 10.49 -6.90 -16.72
CA ARG A 138 10.33 -8.14 -17.49
C ARG A 138 11.60 -8.98 -17.59
N ARG A 139 12.76 -8.33 -17.79
CA ARG A 139 14.06 -9.02 -17.84
C ARG A 139 14.46 -9.65 -16.49
N ARG A 140 13.78 -9.29 -15.41
CA ARG A 140 13.96 -9.89 -14.08
C ARG A 140 12.79 -10.78 -13.66
N GLY A 141 11.99 -11.18 -14.63
CA GLY A 141 10.91 -12.15 -14.45
C GLY A 141 9.59 -11.60 -13.91
N LEU A 142 9.43 -10.28 -13.74
CA LEU A 142 8.20 -9.66 -13.24
C LEU A 142 7.52 -8.78 -14.30
N GLN A 143 6.19 -8.87 -14.36
CA GLN A 143 5.31 -8.06 -15.23
C GLN A 143 4.34 -7.26 -14.37
N GLY A 144 4.37 -5.92 -14.49
CA GLY A 144 3.36 -5.05 -13.93
C GLY A 144 2.10 -5.02 -14.80
N LEU A 145 0.93 -5.15 -14.19
CA LEU A 145 -0.35 -5.17 -14.88
C LEU A 145 -1.09 -3.84 -14.75
N ALA A 146 -1.20 -3.32 -13.52
CA ALA A 146 -1.96 -2.10 -13.24
C ALA A 146 -1.45 -1.38 -12.00
N PHE A 147 -1.58 -0.05 -11.96
CA PHE A 147 -1.37 0.73 -10.75
C PHE A 147 -2.68 0.83 -9.96
N TRP A 148 -2.65 0.54 -8.66
CA TRP A 148 -3.77 0.72 -7.75
C TRP A 148 -3.48 1.85 -6.77
N HIS A 149 -4.40 2.81 -6.70
CA HIS A 149 -4.27 3.97 -5.83
C HIS A 149 -4.56 3.66 -4.36
N ASN A 150 -3.88 4.42 -3.51
CA ASN A 150 -4.19 4.51 -2.08
C ASN A 150 -4.23 5.99 -1.65
N GLY A 151 -3.09 6.67 -1.50
CA GLY A 151 -3.10 8.07 -1.11
C GLY A 151 -1.76 8.64 -0.68
N MET A 152 -1.82 9.91 -0.26
CA MET A 152 -0.66 10.63 0.25
C MET A 152 -0.28 10.13 1.65
N LYS A 153 1.02 10.12 1.95
CA LYS A 153 1.58 9.70 3.24
C LYS A 153 1.56 10.82 4.26
N GLN A 154 1.28 10.43 5.49
CA GLN A 154 1.29 11.27 6.68
C GLN A 154 2.33 10.73 7.66
N LEU A 155 2.87 11.59 8.54
CA LEU A 155 3.78 11.21 9.61
C LEU A 155 3.01 10.99 10.91
N SER A 156 3.33 9.95 11.66
CA SER A 156 2.89 9.83 13.06
C SER A 156 4.08 9.51 13.95
N ALA A 157 4.01 9.95 15.21
CA ALA A 157 5.02 9.64 16.21
C ALA A 157 4.41 9.68 17.62
N ASN A 158 5.24 9.35 18.62
CA ASN A 158 4.90 9.45 20.04
C ASN A 158 5.04 10.90 20.60
N ARG A 159 5.24 11.88 19.71
CA ARG A 159 5.22 13.32 19.99
C ARG A 159 4.75 14.10 18.74
N PRO A 160 4.29 15.35 18.88
CA PRO A 160 3.93 16.21 17.75
C PRO A 160 5.10 16.41 16.78
N LEU A 161 4.80 16.43 15.47
CA LEU A 161 5.76 16.65 14.37
C LEU A 161 5.32 17.89 13.57
N LEU A 162 5.57 19.10 14.08
CA LEU A 162 5.17 20.34 13.44
C LEU A 162 6.26 20.94 12.55
N LYS A 163 7.52 20.63 12.84
CA LYS A 163 8.70 21.09 12.11
C LYS A 163 9.69 19.93 11.93
N PRO A 164 10.59 19.97 10.94
CA PRO A 164 11.54 18.89 10.66
C PRO A 164 12.39 18.48 11.87
N GLU A 165 12.79 19.43 12.72
CA GLU A 165 13.62 19.18 13.90
C GLU A 165 12.90 18.31 14.94
N ASP A 166 11.56 18.27 14.93
CA ASP A 166 10.78 17.41 15.82
C ASP A 166 11.00 15.93 15.53
N ALA A 167 11.49 15.58 14.33
CA ALA A 167 11.83 14.22 13.96
C ALA A 167 13.24 13.80 14.38
N ASN A 168 14.10 14.76 14.79
CA ASN A 168 15.49 14.48 15.15
C ASN A 168 15.58 13.48 16.31
N GLY A 169 16.46 12.48 16.15
CA GLY A 169 16.72 11.43 17.13
C GLY A 169 15.65 10.33 17.22
N LEU A 170 14.47 10.50 16.59
CA LEU A 170 13.42 9.50 16.61
C LEU A 170 13.76 8.31 15.71
N LYS A 171 13.34 7.12 16.14
CA LYS A 171 13.37 5.90 15.33
C LYS A 171 12.10 5.83 14.50
N PHE A 172 12.23 5.96 13.18
CA PHE A 172 11.08 5.83 12.27
C PHE A 172 11.08 4.48 11.57
N ARG A 173 9.95 3.80 11.61
CA ARG A 173 9.74 2.68 10.72
C ARG A 173 9.58 3.18 9.28
N VAL A 174 10.30 2.56 8.36
CA VAL A 174 10.18 2.80 6.92
C VAL A 174 9.99 1.50 6.16
N GLN A 175 9.50 1.58 4.93
CA GLN A 175 9.50 0.45 4.01
C GLN A 175 10.93 0.12 3.54
N ALA A 176 11.12 -1.02 2.88
CA ALA A 176 12.42 -1.42 2.32
C ALA A 176 12.73 -0.57 1.07
N SER A 177 13.17 0.67 1.28
CA SER A 177 13.56 1.64 0.25
C SER A 177 14.74 2.49 0.73
N GLU A 178 15.76 2.62 -0.10
CA GLU A 178 16.92 3.47 0.21
C GLU A 178 16.56 4.95 0.17
N VAL A 179 15.59 5.35 -0.66
CA VAL A 179 15.10 6.74 -0.70
C VAL A 179 14.46 7.10 0.63
N LEU A 180 13.60 6.22 1.19
CA LEU A 180 12.97 6.46 2.49
C LEU A 180 14.00 6.48 3.62
N VAL A 181 14.99 5.59 3.59
CA VAL A 181 16.10 5.62 4.55
C VAL A 181 16.85 6.95 4.48
N ALA A 182 17.21 7.41 3.28
CA ALA A 182 17.91 8.67 3.09
C ALA A 182 17.07 9.88 3.56
N GLN A 183 15.76 9.86 3.30
CA GLN A 183 14.82 10.90 3.70
C GLN A 183 14.77 11.08 5.22
N PHE A 184 14.63 10.01 5.98
CA PHE A 184 14.60 10.08 7.44
C PHE A 184 15.97 10.35 8.05
N LYS A 185 17.07 9.85 7.46
CA LYS A 185 18.41 10.25 7.86
C LYS A 185 18.67 11.75 7.67
N GLN A 186 18.15 12.34 6.60
CA GLN A 186 18.26 13.78 6.33
C GLN A 186 17.55 14.63 7.41
N LEU A 187 16.53 14.09 8.08
CA LEU A 187 15.85 14.70 9.22
C LEU A 187 16.56 14.48 10.57
N GLY A 188 17.74 13.85 10.59
CA GLY A 188 18.42 13.46 11.81
C GLY A 188 17.76 12.29 12.55
N SER A 189 16.85 11.59 11.90
CA SER A 189 16.16 10.43 12.46
C SER A 189 16.92 9.13 12.21
N ASN A 190 16.51 8.06 12.90
CA ASN A 190 17.05 6.71 12.78
C ASN A 190 16.03 5.78 12.09
N PRO A 191 16.05 5.65 10.74
CA PRO A 191 15.10 4.82 10.01
C PRO A 191 15.35 3.33 10.20
N GLN A 192 14.27 2.57 10.46
CA GLN A 192 14.27 1.13 10.64
C GLN A 192 13.40 0.47 9.56
N LYS A 193 14.02 -0.32 8.67
CA LYS A 193 13.28 -1.11 7.67
C LYS A 193 12.56 -2.26 8.36
N MET A 194 11.23 -2.35 8.17
CA MET A 194 10.41 -3.35 8.86
C MET A 194 9.19 -3.74 8.01
N ALA A 195 8.79 -5.02 8.07
CA ALA A 195 7.58 -5.49 7.39
C ALA A 195 6.32 -4.84 7.97
N PHE A 196 5.30 -4.64 7.12
CA PHE A 196 4.09 -3.90 7.50
C PHE A 196 3.32 -4.55 8.66
N LYS A 197 3.32 -5.90 8.74
CA LYS A 197 2.66 -6.65 9.80
C LYS A 197 3.25 -6.43 11.19
N GLU A 198 4.51 -5.99 11.28
CA GLU A 198 5.26 -5.82 12.53
C GLU A 198 5.09 -4.42 13.13
N VAL A 199 4.61 -3.45 12.32
CA VAL A 199 4.65 -2.02 12.67
C VAL A 199 3.83 -1.69 13.91
N TYR A 200 2.60 -2.23 14.06
CA TYR A 200 1.76 -1.95 15.23
C TYR A 200 2.46 -2.36 16.53
N GLY A 201 2.96 -3.59 16.60
CA GLY A 201 3.69 -4.08 17.77
C GLY A 201 4.96 -3.28 18.07
N ALA A 202 5.71 -2.90 17.03
CA ALA A 202 6.92 -2.10 17.19
C ALA A 202 6.64 -0.67 17.69
N LEU A 203 5.52 -0.04 17.28
CA LEU A 203 5.06 1.24 17.81
C LEU A 203 4.57 1.10 19.26
N GLN A 204 3.77 0.06 19.54
CA GLN A 204 3.23 -0.21 20.87
C GLN A 204 4.33 -0.44 21.91
N THR A 205 5.36 -1.20 21.55
CA THR A 205 6.50 -1.52 22.42
C THR A 205 7.63 -0.50 22.37
N LYS A 206 7.46 0.60 21.58
CA LYS A 206 8.44 1.68 21.40
C LYS A 206 9.79 1.20 20.82
N VAL A 207 9.80 0.09 20.08
CA VAL A 207 10.94 -0.31 19.24
C VAL A 207 11.21 0.74 18.17
N VAL A 208 10.13 1.35 17.65
CA VAL A 208 10.16 2.56 16.83
C VAL A 208 9.24 3.62 17.44
N ASP A 209 9.59 4.89 17.25
CA ASP A 209 8.87 6.05 17.79
C ASP A 209 7.79 6.57 16.85
N GLY A 210 7.95 6.32 15.55
CA GLY A 210 7.05 6.83 14.53
C GLY A 210 7.06 6.01 13.24
N GLN A 211 6.19 6.39 12.33
CA GLN A 211 6.03 5.78 11.02
C GLN A 211 5.45 6.78 10.02
N GLU A 212 5.47 6.43 8.73
CA GLU A 212 4.80 7.14 7.64
C GLU A 212 3.79 6.22 6.96
N ASN A 213 2.57 6.70 6.72
CA ASN A 213 1.56 5.96 5.97
C ASN A 213 0.40 6.83 5.51
N THR A 214 -0.44 6.25 4.66
CA THR A 214 -1.72 6.82 4.24
C THR A 214 -2.77 6.66 5.34
N TRP A 215 -3.86 7.43 5.26
CA TRP A 215 -4.95 7.35 6.22
C TRP A 215 -5.56 5.94 6.31
N SER A 216 -5.71 5.27 5.16
CA SER A 216 -6.26 3.91 5.13
C SER A 216 -5.36 2.87 5.81
N ASN A 217 -4.04 3.02 5.70
CA ASN A 217 -3.09 2.16 6.41
C ASN A 217 -3.09 2.45 7.92
N ILE A 218 -3.10 3.74 8.31
CA ILE A 218 -3.11 4.18 9.71
C ILE A 218 -4.39 3.67 10.39
N TYR A 219 -5.56 3.84 9.76
CA TYR A 219 -6.83 3.36 10.28
C TYR A 219 -6.89 1.82 10.30
N GLY A 220 -6.61 1.18 9.16
CA GLY A 220 -6.76 -0.26 9.00
C GLY A 220 -5.84 -1.10 9.90
N LYS A 221 -4.70 -0.56 10.32
CA LYS A 221 -3.76 -1.18 11.27
C LYS A 221 -3.78 -0.51 12.64
N LYS A 222 -4.70 0.43 12.88
CA LYS A 222 -4.91 1.10 14.17
C LYS A 222 -3.66 1.80 14.72
N PHE A 223 -2.75 2.27 13.85
CA PHE A 223 -1.52 2.94 14.31
C PHE A 223 -1.80 4.16 15.16
N PHE A 224 -2.91 4.85 14.93
CA PHE A 224 -3.34 6.01 15.71
C PHE A 224 -3.62 5.70 17.20
N GLU A 225 -3.90 4.42 17.56
CA GLU A 225 -4.12 4.00 18.94
C GLU A 225 -2.83 3.94 19.76
N VAL A 226 -1.68 3.80 19.11
CA VAL A 226 -0.35 3.64 19.71
C VAL A 226 0.60 4.80 19.37
N GLN A 227 0.06 5.90 18.86
CA GLN A 227 0.79 7.13 18.52
C GLN A 227 0.14 8.33 19.20
N GLU A 228 0.95 9.36 19.54
CA GLU A 228 0.43 10.59 20.12
C GLU A 228 -0.49 11.33 19.16
N GLY A 229 -0.20 11.28 17.86
CA GLY A 229 -1.02 11.86 16.81
C GLY A 229 -0.40 11.69 15.44
N VAL A 230 -1.14 12.15 14.43
CA VAL A 230 -0.75 12.12 13.01
C VAL A 230 -0.63 13.55 12.50
N THR A 231 0.49 13.89 11.88
CA THR A 231 0.68 15.17 11.18
C THR A 231 0.42 14.98 9.69
N GLU A 232 -0.50 15.77 9.14
CA GLU A 232 -0.87 15.76 7.73
C GLU A 232 0.20 16.48 6.90
N THR A 233 1.21 15.74 6.52
CA THR A 233 2.36 16.26 5.78
C THR A 233 2.22 16.15 4.27
N ASN A 234 1.50 15.16 3.78
CA ASN A 234 1.39 14.81 2.34
C ASN A 234 2.76 14.78 1.64
N HIS A 235 3.78 14.26 2.36
CA HIS A 235 5.17 14.32 1.93
C HIS A 235 5.56 13.26 0.90
N GLY A 236 4.73 12.28 0.67
CA GLY A 236 4.97 11.19 -0.26
C GLY A 236 3.67 10.47 -0.60
N ILE A 237 3.79 9.39 -1.34
CA ILE A 237 2.64 8.57 -1.74
C ILE A 237 2.85 7.10 -1.36
N ILE A 238 1.77 6.36 -1.17
CA ILE A 238 1.72 4.91 -1.27
C ILE A 238 0.67 4.55 -2.29
N ASP A 239 1.13 3.97 -3.40
CA ASP A 239 0.32 3.25 -4.37
C ASP A 239 0.91 1.86 -4.54
N TYR A 240 0.22 1.04 -5.30
CA TYR A 240 0.53 -0.37 -5.50
C TYR A 240 0.67 -0.70 -6.97
N LEU A 241 1.48 -1.70 -7.29
CA LEU A 241 1.50 -2.31 -8.62
C LEU A 241 0.91 -3.72 -8.52
N VAL A 242 -0.16 -3.97 -9.24
CA VAL A 242 -0.59 -5.34 -9.50
C VAL A 242 0.46 -5.97 -10.39
N VAL A 243 1.07 -7.04 -9.91
CA VAL A 243 2.23 -7.68 -10.52
C VAL A 243 2.04 -9.19 -10.59
N THR A 244 2.68 -9.78 -11.59
CA THR A 244 2.73 -11.23 -11.83
C THR A 244 4.13 -11.65 -12.29
N SER A 245 4.43 -12.95 -12.29
CA SER A 245 5.64 -13.44 -12.97
C SER A 245 5.43 -13.49 -14.49
N VAL A 246 6.49 -13.18 -15.22
CA VAL A 246 6.48 -13.26 -16.70
C VAL A 246 6.21 -14.69 -17.15
N GLU A 247 6.86 -15.67 -16.51
CA GLU A 247 6.71 -17.08 -16.84
C GLU A 247 5.25 -17.54 -16.73
N TRP A 248 4.62 -17.29 -15.59
CA TRP A 248 3.21 -17.66 -15.40
C TRP A 248 2.28 -16.91 -16.34
N TRP A 249 2.47 -15.59 -16.50
CA TRP A 249 1.62 -14.75 -17.32
C TRP A 249 1.66 -15.10 -18.79
N ASP A 250 2.87 -15.30 -19.33
CA ASP A 250 3.07 -15.64 -20.75
C ASP A 250 2.68 -17.11 -21.04
N GLY A 251 2.74 -17.99 -20.02
CA GLY A 251 2.31 -19.38 -20.08
C GLY A 251 0.79 -19.59 -20.04
N LEU A 252 0.00 -18.55 -19.68
CA LEU A 252 -1.45 -18.67 -19.68
C LEU A 252 -2.02 -18.83 -21.11
N PRO A 253 -3.07 -19.67 -21.29
CA PRO A 253 -3.81 -19.68 -22.54
C PRO A 253 -4.26 -18.27 -22.93
N ALA A 254 -4.10 -17.88 -24.19
CA ALA A 254 -4.35 -16.52 -24.66
C ALA A 254 -5.75 -15.99 -24.29
N GLY A 255 -6.79 -16.83 -24.38
CA GLY A 255 -8.15 -16.45 -23.98
C GLY A 255 -8.28 -16.16 -22.49
N VAL A 256 -7.61 -16.93 -21.62
CA VAL A 256 -7.60 -16.72 -20.16
C VAL A 256 -6.86 -15.42 -19.85
N ARG A 257 -5.67 -15.23 -20.42
CA ARG A 257 -4.85 -14.04 -20.22
C ARG A 257 -5.57 -12.76 -20.65
N ASN A 258 -6.20 -12.76 -21.82
CA ASN A 258 -6.94 -11.61 -22.33
C ASN A 258 -8.13 -11.26 -21.43
N GLN A 259 -8.92 -12.25 -21.02
CA GLN A 259 -10.07 -12.04 -20.14
C GLN A 259 -9.62 -11.54 -18.75
N LEU A 260 -8.57 -12.12 -18.18
CA LEU A 260 -7.99 -11.66 -16.90
C LEU A 260 -7.46 -10.22 -17.02
N SER A 261 -6.77 -9.88 -18.11
CA SER A 261 -6.34 -8.50 -18.40
C SER A 261 -7.51 -7.51 -18.41
N THR A 262 -8.62 -7.88 -19.05
CA THR A 262 -9.83 -7.05 -19.11
C THR A 262 -10.40 -6.84 -17.70
N ILE A 263 -10.56 -7.91 -16.93
CA ILE A 263 -11.07 -7.82 -15.55
C ILE A 263 -10.15 -6.96 -14.67
N VAL A 264 -8.82 -7.16 -14.74
CA VAL A 264 -7.85 -6.33 -14.01
C VAL A 264 -8.00 -4.85 -14.37
N LYS A 265 -8.10 -4.53 -15.66
CA LYS A 265 -8.26 -3.15 -16.14
C LYS A 265 -9.53 -2.51 -15.57
N GLU A 266 -10.68 -3.15 -15.72
CA GLU A 266 -11.98 -2.61 -15.29
C GLU A 266 -12.07 -2.46 -13.77
N VAL A 267 -11.54 -3.44 -13.01
CA VAL A 267 -11.42 -3.32 -11.55
C VAL A 267 -10.52 -2.16 -11.15
N THR A 268 -9.40 -1.98 -11.85
CA THR A 268 -8.47 -0.86 -11.61
C THR A 268 -9.17 0.48 -11.83
N GLU A 269 -9.83 0.69 -12.96
CA GLU A 269 -10.55 1.92 -13.28
C GLU A 269 -11.64 2.25 -12.25
N ALA A 270 -12.45 1.25 -11.88
CA ALA A 270 -13.52 1.42 -10.89
C ALA A 270 -12.97 1.74 -9.50
N ARG A 271 -11.88 1.06 -9.09
CA ARG A 271 -11.36 1.19 -7.72
C ARG A 271 -10.45 2.40 -7.54
N ASN A 272 -9.66 2.79 -8.55
CA ASN A 272 -8.85 3.99 -8.48
C ASN A 272 -9.71 5.26 -8.32
N LYS A 273 -10.85 5.35 -9.02
CA LYS A 273 -11.82 6.44 -8.84
C LYS A 273 -12.33 6.56 -7.39
N ALA A 274 -12.45 5.45 -6.67
CA ALA A 274 -12.97 5.41 -5.30
C ALA A 274 -11.87 5.48 -4.21
N ALA A 275 -10.61 5.27 -4.56
CA ALA A 275 -9.52 5.12 -3.58
C ALA A 275 -9.34 6.35 -2.69
N TYR A 276 -9.41 7.55 -3.27
CA TYR A 276 -9.29 8.79 -2.52
C TYR A 276 -10.42 8.96 -1.50
N ALA A 277 -11.68 8.70 -1.91
CA ALA A 277 -12.82 8.78 -0.99
C ALA A 277 -12.69 7.80 0.18
N VAL A 278 -12.25 6.55 -0.09
CA VAL A 278 -11.98 5.56 0.96
C VAL A 278 -10.89 6.05 1.92
N ASN A 279 -9.83 6.67 1.39
CA ASN A 279 -8.74 7.20 2.21
C ASN A 279 -9.22 8.37 3.10
N GLN A 280 -10.04 9.29 2.59
CA GLN A 280 -10.63 10.40 3.35
C GLN A 280 -11.63 9.90 4.41
N GLU A 281 -12.44 8.92 4.09
CA GLU A 281 -13.34 8.28 5.05
C GLU A 281 -12.55 7.65 6.22
N ASN A 282 -11.40 7.03 5.93
CA ASN A 282 -10.53 6.49 6.98
C ASN A 282 -9.90 7.60 7.84
N LYS A 283 -9.57 8.78 7.28
CA LYS A 283 -9.16 9.97 8.04
C LYS A 283 -10.25 10.38 9.04
N LYS A 284 -11.50 10.46 8.56
CA LYS A 284 -12.65 10.80 9.40
C LYS A 284 -12.84 9.79 10.55
N LYS A 285 -12.75 8.50 10.26
CA LYS A 285 -12.87 7.43 11.27
C LYS A 285 -11.76 7.48 12.32
N ILE A 286 -10.54 7.89 11.95
CA ILE A 286 -9.46 8.11 12.93
C ILE A 286 -9.87 9.22 13.92
N MET A 287 -10.41 10.35 13.43
CA MET A 287 -10.87 11.45 14.31
C MET A 287 -12.05 11.03 15.19
N GLU A 288 -13.03 10.32 14.64
CA GLU A 288 -14.18 9.78 15.37
C GLU A 288 -13.77 8.80 16.48
N ALA A 289 -12.68 8.06 16.26
CA ALA A 289 -12.09 7.15 17.26
C ALA A 289 -11.16 7.85 18.26
N GLY A 290 -11.09 9.20 18.25
CA GLY A 290 -10.28 9.99 19.18
C GLY A 290 -8.82 10.18 18.75
N GLY A 291 -8.44 9.78 17.54
CA GLY A 291 -7.10 10.02 17.00
C GLY A 291 -6.86 11.49 16.69
N LYS A 292 -5.71 12.02 17.13
CA LYS A 292 -5.35 13.43 16.91
C LYS A 292 -4.75 13.61 15.53
N ILE A 293 -5.29 14.54 14.75
CA ILE A 293 -4.76 14.92 13.44
C ILE A 293 -4.34 16.39 13.50
N ARG A 294 -3.12 16.68 13.03
CA ARG A 294 -2.54 18.02 12.94
C ARG A 294 -2.33 18.41 11.50
N THR A 295 -2.84 19.57 11.12
CA THR A 295 -2.58 20.17 9.80
C THR A 295 -1.45 21.18 9.94
N LEU A 296 -0.47 21.12 9.05
CA LEU A 296 0.64 22.06 8.99
C LEU A 296 0.18 23.40 8.42
N THR A 297 0.69 24.50 8.97
CA THR A 297 0.62 25.79 8.29
C THR A 297 1.47 25.79 7.02
N PRO A 298 1.24 26.70 6.05
CA PRO A 298 2.09 26.80 4.87
C PRO A 298 3.58 26.90 5.20
N ALA A 299 3.96 27.74 6.17
CA ALA A 299 5.36 27.91 6.59
C ALA A 299 5.95 26.62 7.18
N GLN A 300 5.18 25.87 7.97
CA GLN A 300 5.61 24.57 8.49
C GLN A 300 5.80 23.55 7.36
N ARG A 301 4.85 23.52 6.41
CA ARG A 301 4.97 22.64 5.24
C ARG A 301 6.22 22.97 4.41
N ASP A 302 6.48 24.25 4.16
CA ASP A 302 7.67 24.69 3.40
C ASP A 302 8.98 24.31 4.11
N ALA A 303 9.01 24.36 5.44
CA ALA A 303 10.15 23.87 6.22
C ALA A 303 10.39 22.36 5.98
N TRP A 304 9.33 21.53 5.99
CA TRP A 304 9.43 20.10 5.67
C TRP A 304 9.91 19.86 4.23
N VAL A 305 9.40 20.61 3.25
CA VAL A 305 9.85 20.56 1.85
C VAL A 305 11.33 20.88 1.75
N GLY A 306 11.76 21.97 2.39
CA GLY A 306 13.16 22.41 2.38
C GLY A 306 14.11 21.38 3.01
N ALA A 307 13.68 20.75 4.11
CA ALA A 307 14.48 19.74 4.80
C ALA A 307 14.61 18.42 4.02
N MET A 308 13.54 17.97 3.35
CA MET A 308 13.50 16.63 2.74
C MET A 308 13.90 16.61 1.26
N LYS A 309 13.57 17.66 0.49
CA LYS A 309 13.79 17.69 -0.96
C LYS A 309 15.27 17.54 -1.40
N PRO A 310 16.30 17.97 -0.63
CA PRO A 310 17.69 17.73 -0.99
C PRO A 310 18.07 16.27 -1.20
N VAL A 311 17.27 15.32 -0.68
CA VAL A 311 17.46 13.87 -0.90
C VAL A 311 17.38 13.49 -2.38
N TRP A 312 16.64 14.23 -3.21
CA TRP A 312 16.45 13.92 -4.62
C TRP A 312 17.78 13.72 -5.36
N ARG A 313 18.75 14.62 -5.12
CA ARG A 313 20.07 14.60 -5.80
C ARG A 313 20.81 13.26 -5.67
N LYS A 314 20.52 12.49 -4.60
CA LYS A 314 21.15 11.19 -4.37
C LYS A 314 20.63 10.10 -5.29
N PHE A 315 19.47 10.32 -5.92
CA PHE A 315 18.74 9.29 -6.67
C PHE A 315 18.39 9.70 -8.10
N GLU A 316 18.74 10.91 -8.51
CA GLU A 316 18.43 11.45 -9.86
C GLU A 316 19.03 10.58 -10.97
N ASP A 317 20.28 10.15 -10.84
CA ASP A 317 20.95 9.30 -11.84
C ASP A 317 20.29 7.90 -11.93
N ASP A 318 19.86 7.35 -10.80
CA ASP A 318 19.22 6.03 -10.73
C ASP A 318 17.81 6.04 -11.33
N ILE A 319 17.07 7.13 -11.15
CA ILE A 319 15.70 7.31 -11.65
C ILE A 319 15.73 7.72 -13.12
N GLY A 320 16.61 8.62 -13.47
CA GLY A 320 16.74 9.25 -14.79
C GLY A 320 16.03 10.59 -14.89
N ALA A 321 16.71 11.58 -15.48
CA ALA A 321 16.23 12.96 -15.59
C ALA A 321 14.87 13.07 -16.32
N ASP A 322 14.66 12.27 -17.37
CA ASP A 322 13.40 12.29 -18.14
C ASP A 322 12.21 11.80 -17.31
N MET A 323 12.42 10.81 -16.43
CA MET A 323 11.38 10.31 -15.51
C MET A 323 11.02 11.38 -14.49
N ILE A 324 12.01 12.09 -13.94
CA ILE A 324 11.80 13.19 -12.99
C ILE A 324 11.03 14.33 -13.66
N LYS A 325 11.43 14.73 -14.88
CA LYS A 325 10.71 15.76 -15.65
C LYS A 325 9.27 15.36 -15.93
N ALA A 326 9.02 14.10 -16.31
CA ALA A 326 7.66 13.59 -16.54
C ALA A 326 6.81 13.64 -15.27
N ALA A 327 7.36 13.28 -14.11
CA ALA A 327 6.69 13.36 -12.82
C ALA A 327 6.41 14.82 -12.41
N GLN A 328 7.36 15.73 -12.63
CA GLN A 328 7.18 17.17 -12.37
C GLN A 328 6.11 17.79 -13.30
N ALA A 329 6.10 17.42 -14.58
CA ALA A 329 5.10 17.87 -15.54
C ALA A 329 3.67 17.41 -15.14
N ALA A 330 3.55 16.24 -14.52
CA ALA A 330 2.28 15.75 -14.01
C ALA A 330 1.70 16.61 -12.88
N ASN A 331 2.50 17.46 -12.22
CA ASN A 331 2.00 18.42 -11.23
C ASN A 331 1.33 19.66 -11.84
N ALA A 332 1.64 20.01 -13.09
CA ALA A 332 1.19 21.27 -13.72
C ALA A 332 -0.31 21.36 -14.00
N GLY A 333 -1.06 20.27 -13.86
CA GLY A 333 -2.53 20.24 -13.97
C GLY A 333 -3.26 20.28 -12.61
N SER A 334 -2.61 20.71 -11.56
CA SER A 334 -3.13 20.69 -10.17
C SER A 334 -3.84 21.98 -9.83
#